data_6e7874d8a56bc759bb70ed7f01cfa811
#
_entry.id   6e7874d8a56bc759bb70ed7f01cfa811
#
_cell.length_a   1.000
_cell.length_b   1.000
_cell.length_c   1.000
_cell.angle_alpha   90.00
_cell.angle_beta   90.00
_cell.angle_gamma   90.00
#
_symmetry.space_group_name_H-M   'P 1'
#
loop_
_entity.id
_entity.type
_entity.pdbx_description
1 polymer ?
#
loop_
_entity_poly.entity_id
_entity_poly.type
_entity_poly.pdbx_seq_one_letter_code
_entity_poly.pdbx_strand_id
1 'polypeptide(L)'
;MNTMTMYKLKKELSPEQREELLRTLKARFKNNMNRYKGLEWAKLQAKLEAKTEKLWSLNEMERTGGEPDVVDHDKKTGEYIFYDCSAESPKGRRNVCYDREGQEAREKKGVHPEGNAIDMAATMGVELLTEEQYRELQKIGNFDTKTSSWVKTPSDIRKLGGAIFADRRYDHIFVYHNSAPSFYGVRGFRGSLRV
;
A
#
# COMPACT_ATOMS: atom_id res chain seq x y z
N MET A 1 10.65 -38.50 -5.40
CA MET A 1 10.57 -37.20 -6.08
C MET A 1 9.13 -36.74 -6.04
N ASN A 2 8.76 -35.90 -5.07
CA ASN A 2 7.40 -35.39 -4.94
C ASN A 2 7.40 -33.97 -5.48
N THR A 3 6.86 -33.79 -6.67
CA THR A 3 6.63 -32.50 -7.30
C THR A 3 5.42 -31.87 -6.59
N MET A 4 5.69 -31.07 -5.58
CA MET A 4 4.67 -30.21 -4.95
C MET A 4 4.28 -29.14 -5.96
N THR A 5 3.19 -29.38 -6.68
CA THR A 5 2.56 -28.38 -7.55
C THR A 5 2.06 -27.25 -6.64
N MET A 6 2.80 -26.14 -6.63
CA MET A 6 2.33 -24.91 -5.99
C MET A 6 1.06 -24.45 -6.73
N TYR A 7 -0.10 -24.73 -6.14
CA TYR A 7 -1.35 -24.10 -6.55
C TYR A 7 -1.20 -22.60 -6.34
N LYS A 8 -0.97 -21.86 -7.43
CA LYS A 8 -1.02 -20.41 -7.43
C LYS A 8 -2.47 -20.04 -7.05
N LEU A 9 -2.69 -19.61 -5.83
CA LEU A 9 -4.01 -19.14 -5.39
C LEU A 9 -4.51 -18.13 -6.42
N LYS A 10 -5.66 -18.40 -7.00
CA LYS A 10 -6.27 -17.54 -8.02
C LYS A 10 -6.62 -16.22 -7.36
N LYS A 11 -6.00 -15.14 -7.80
CA LYS A 11 -6.24 -13.78 -7.29
C LYS A 11 -7.52 -13.23 -7.94
N GLU A 12 -8.67 -13.79 -7.57
CA GLU A 12 -9.97 -13.42 -8.09
C GLU A 12 -10.98 -13.20 -6.96
N LEU A 13 -11.88 -12.27 -7.16
CA LEU A 13 -12.99 -11.98 -6.25
C LEU A 13 -14.25 -12.74 -6.69
N SER A 14 -15.11 -13.12 -5.74
CA SER A 14 -16.46 -13.55 -6.07
C SER A 14 -17.25 -12.40 -6.69
N PRO A 15 -18.34 -12.68 -7.42
CA PRO A 15 -19.21 -11.63 -7.97
C PRO A 15 -19.68 -10.64 -6.89
N GLU A 16 -20.05 -11.14 -5.71
CA GLU A 16 -20.55 -10.34 -4.57
C GLU A 16 -19.44 -9.45 -4.02
N GLN A 17 -18.22 -9.99 -3.82
CA GLN A 17 -17.07 -9.23 -3.37
C GLN A 17 -16.69 -8.13 -4.35
N ARG A 18 -16.77 -8.44 -5.66
CA ARG A 18 -16.48 -7.48 -6.72
C ARG A 18 -17.48 -6.32 -6.72
N GLU A 19 -18.78 -6.64 -6.60
CA GLU A 19 -19.84 -5.62 -6.55
C GLU A 19 -19.68 -4.72 -5.31
N GLU A 20 -19.45 -5.31 -4.16
CA GLU A 20 -19.25 -4.57 -2.91
C GLU A 20 -18.03 -3.64 -2.99
N LEU A 21 -16.90 -4.15 -3.48
CA LEU A 21 -15.69 -3.35 -3.67
C LEU A 21 -15.95 -2.17 -4.62
N LEU A 22 -16.55 -2.40 -5.78
CA LEU A 22 -16.86 -1.35 -6.76
C LEU A 22 -17.81 -0.30 -6.18
N ARG A 23 -18.78 -0.71 -5.38
CA ARG A 23 -19.67 0.20 -4.65
C ARG A 23 -18.90 1.08 -3.65
N THR A 24 -18.00 0.47 -2.88
CA THR A 24 -17.15 1.16 -1.90
C THR A 24 -16.23 2.16 -2.58
N LEU A 25 -15.51 1.75 -3.63
CA LEU A 25 -14.63 2.62 -4.41
C LEU A 25 -15.41 3.78 -5.05
N LYS A 26 -16.60 3.52 -5.59
CA LYS A 26 -17.47 4.55 -6.19
C LYS A 26 -17.92 5.59 -5.15
N ALA A 27 -18.29 5.15 -3.96
CA ALA A 27 -18.70 6.04 -2.88
C ALA A 27 -17.51 6.92 -2.45
N ARG A 28 -16.32 6.32 -2.28
CA ARG A 28 -15.09 7.05 -1.93
C ARG A 28 -14.70 8.04 -3.02
N PHE A 29 -14.74 7.63 -4.29
CA PHE A 29 -14.51 8.50 -5.43
C PHE A 29 -15.41 9.74 -5.39
N LYS A 30 -16.72 9.58 -5.18
CA LYS A 30 -17.67 10.70 -5.10
C LYS A 30 -17.39 11.63 -3.92
N ASN A 31 -17.01 11.07 -2.78
CA ASN A 31 -16.78 11.84 -1.55
C ASN A 31 -15.45 12.63 -1.57
N ASN A 32 -14.52 12.26 -2.44
CA ASN A 32 -13.17 12.82 -2.49
C ASN A 32 -12.83 13.42 -3.87
N MET A 33 -13.78 13.98 -4.58
CA MET A 33 -13.57 14.56 -5.91
C MET A 33 -12.54 15.71 -5.93
N ASN A 34 -12.20 16.26 -4.77
CA ASN A 34 -11.14 17.24 -4.60
C ASN A 34 -9.72 16.64 -4.73
N ARG A 35 -9.56 15.33 -4.57
CA ARG A 35 -8.26 14.64 -4.69
C ARG A 35 -7.75 14.53 -6.12
N TYR A 36 -8.65 14.67 -7.10
CA TYR A 36 -8.33 14.56 -8.52
C TYR A 36 -9.26 15.44 -9.36
N LYS A 37 -8.78 15.94 -10.49
CA LYS A 37 -9.56 16.76 -11.40
C LYS A 37 -9.78 16.03 -12.72
N GLY A 38 -11.01 16.10 -13.23
CA GLY A 38 -11.33 15.64 -14.58
C GLY A 38 -11.39 14.12 -14.76
N LEU A 39 -11.47 13.33 -13.68
CA LEU A 39 -11.70 11.90 -13.77
C LEU A 39 -13.19 11.59 -13.78
N GLU A 40 -13.57 10.58 -14.57
CA GLU A 40 -14.94 10.10 -14.68
C GLU A 40 -15.05 8.68 -14.15
N TRP A 41 -15.94 8.46 -13.19
CA TRP A 41 -16.11 7.13 -12.57
C TRP A 41 -16.39 6.04 -13.61
N ALA A 42 -17.22 6.31 -14.62
CA ALA A 42 -17.58 5.29 -15.61
C ALA A 42 -16.35 4.75 -16.38
N LYS A 43 -15.40 5.62 -16.73
CA LYS A 43 -14.15 5.21 -17.39
C LYS A 43 -13.24 4.41 -16.46
N LEU A 44 -13.13 4.86 -15.21
CA LEU A 44 -12.36 4.17 -14.18
C LEU A 44 -12.96 2.79 -13.91
N GLN A 45 -14.27 2.70 -13.70
CA GLN A 45 -14.96 1.43 -13.45
C GLN A 45 -14.76 0.44 -14.60
N ALA A 46 -14.94 0.85 -15.85
CA ALA A 46 -14.73 -0.02 -17.00
C ALA A 46 -13.30 -0.60 -17.04
N LYS A 47 -12.31 0.21 -16.66
CA LYS A 47 -10.91 -0.24 -16.61
C LYS A 47 -10.66 -1.21 -15.47
N LEU A 48 -11.25 -0.97 -14.30
CA LEU A 48 -11.18 -1.87 -13.14
C LEU A 48 -11.83 -3.23 -13.47
N GLU A 49 -12.99 -3.21 -14.11
CA GLU A 49 -13.72 -4.43 -14.48
C GLU A 49 -12.97 -5.29 -15.50
N ALA A 50 -12.17 -4.66 -16.36
CA ALA A 50 -11.33 -5.36 -17.34
C ALA A 50 -10.08 -6.01 -16.72
N LYS A 51 -9.71 -5.65 -15.46
CA LYS A 51 -8.45 -6.08 -14.81
C LYS A 51 -8.73 -6.73 -13.45
N THR A 52 -9.21 -7.97 -13.46
CA THR A 52 -9.65 -8.70 -12.25
C THR A 52 -8.57 -8.85 -11.19
N GLU A 53 -7.30 -9.04 -11.58
CA GLU A 53 -6.17 -9.10 -10.64
C GLU A 53 -5.95 -7.77 -9.90
N LYS A 54 -6.22 -6.63 -10.57
CA LYS A 54 -6.11 -5.31 -9.95
C LYS A 54 -7.25 -5.06 -8.97
N LEU A 55 -8.45 -5.52 -9.30
CA LEU A 55 -9.57 -5.51 -8.36
C LEU A 55 -9.26 -6.34 -7.12
N TRP A 56 -8.65 -7.51 -7.28
CA TRP A 56 -8.22 -8.32 -6.14
C TRP A 56 -7.20 -7.55 -5.27
N SER A 57 -6.21 -6.88 -5.87
CA SER A 57 -5.23 -6.07 -5.14
C SER A 57 -5.89 -4.91 -4.38
N LEU A 58 -6.86 -4.22 -5.00
CA LEU A 58 -7.64 -3.16 -4.33
C LEU A 58 -8.46 -3.72 -3.16
N ASN A 59 -9.02 -4.92 -3.31
CA ASN A 59 -9.72 -5.59 -2.21
C ASN A 59 -8.78 -5.91 -1.04
N GLU A 60 -7.55 -6.34 -1.31
CA GLU A 60 -6.55 -6.57 -0.26
C GLU A 60 -6.14 -5.25 0.43
N MET A 61 -6.04 -4.15 -0.33
CA MET A 61 -5.83 -2.82 0.26
C MET A 61 -7.00 -2.44 1.18
N GLU A 62 -8.24 -2.64 0.74
CA GLU A 62 -9.45 -2.36 1.53
C GLU A 62 -9.52 -3.24 2.78
N ARG A 63 -9.38 -4.56 2.64
CA ARG A 63 -9.46 -5.54 3.72
C ARG A 63 -8.46 -5.28 4.84
N THR A 64 -7.30 -4.74 4.51
CA THR A 64 -6.26 -4.42 5.48
C THR A 64 -6.36 -2.99 6.05
N GLY A 65 -7.42 -2.24 5.69
CA GLY A 65 -7.71 -0.91 6.23
C GLY A 65 -6.97 0.23 5.53
N GLY A 66 -6.65 0.06 4.25
CA GLY A 66 -5.94 1.06 3.45
C GLY A 66 -6.82 2.16 2.88
N GLU A 67 -8.11 1.88 2.70
CA GLU A 67 -9.05 2.81 2.06
C GLU A 67 -8.52 3.33 0.70
N PRO A 68 -8.22 2.42 -0.29
CA PRO A 68 -7.63 2.83 -1.54
C PRO A 68 -8.51 3.82 -2.30
N ASP A 69 -7.90 4.89 -2.81
CA ASP A 69 -8.57 5.87 -3.65
C ASP A 69 -7.70 6.21 -4.85
N VAL A 70 -8.34 6.60 -5.97
CA VAL A 70 -7.62 7.08 -7.14
C VAL A 70 -7.11 8.49 -6.86
N VAL A 71 -5.82 8.69 -7.11
CA VAL A 71 -5.13 9.96 -6.81
C VAL A 71 -4.59 10.63 -8.06
N ASP A 72 -4.40 9.87 -9.15
CA ASP A 72 -3.88 10.41 -10.40
C ASP A 72 -4.26 9.53 -11.60
N HIS A 73 -4.06 10.07 -12.80
CA HIS A 73 -4.22 9.39 -14.08
C HIS A 73 -3.04 9.73 -14.99
N ASP A 74 -2.20 8.75 -15.23
CA ASP A 74 -1.07 8.88 -16.16
C ASP A 74 -1.60 8.93 -17.62
N LYS A 75 -1.62 10.12 -18.21
CA LYS A 75 -2.12 10.32 -19.56
C LYS A 75 -1.26 9.66 -20.66
N LYS A 76 -0.01 9.32 -20.34
CA LYS A 76 0.89 8.65 -21.31
C LYS A 76 0.60 7.16 -21.39
N THR A 77 0.41 6.51 -20.25
CA THR A 77 0.12 5.07 -20.16
C THR A 77 -1.37 4.78 -20.11
N GLY A 78 -2.19 5.78 -19.79
CA GLY A 78 -3.62 5.65 -19.56
C GLY A 78 -3.95 4.90 -18.26
N GLU A 79 -2.99 4.75 -17.35
CA GLU A 79 -3.18 4.07 -16.06
C GLU A 79 -3.72 5.00 -15.00
N TYR A 80 -4.66 4.51 -14.21
CA TYR A 80 -5.10 5.16 -12.98
C TYR A 80 -4.20 4.75 -11.81
N ILE A 81 -3.85 5.69 -10.97
CA ILE A 81 -2.96 5.48 -9.83
C ILE A 81 -3.78 5.52 -8.56
N PHE A 82 -3.73 4.44 -7.80
CA PHE A 82 -4.36 4.31 -6.49
C PHE A 82 -3.31 4.32 -5.38
N TYR A 83 -3.61 5.01 -4.29
CA TYR A 83 -2.86 4.93 -3.04
C TYR A 83 -3.79 4.54 -1.89
N ASP A 84 -3.20 3.97 -0.84
CA ASP A 84 -3.90 3.87 0.44
C ASP A 84 -4.10 5.27 1.03
N CYS A 85 -5.36 5.65 1.20
CA CYS A 85 -5.79 6.97 1.65
C CYS A 85 -6.48 6.95 3.04
N SER A 86 -6.32 5.87 3.82
CA SER A 86 -6.72 5.86 5.22
C SER A 86 -5.94 6.92 6.01
N ALA A 87 -6.56 7.57 6.99
CA ALA A 87 -5.95 8.65 7.76
C ALA A 87 -4.61 8.24 8.40
N GLU A 88 -4.55 7.02 8.92
CA GLU A 88 -3.36 6.45 9.55
C GLU A 88 -2.86 5.24 8.75
N SER A 89 -1.60 4.86 8.90
CA SER A 89 -1.06 3.65 8.28
C SER A 89 -2.01 2.46 8.46
N PRO A 90 -2.31 1.67 7.42
CA PRO A 90 -3.34 0.62 7.49
C PRO A 90 -3.15 -0.32 8.66
N LYS A 91 -4.20 -0.51 9.48
CA LYS A 91 -4.11 -1.26 10.74
C LYS A 91 -3.65 -2.70 10.55
N GLY A 92 -4.10 -3.35 9.49
CA GLY A 92 -3.74 -4.75 9.17
C GLY A 92 -2.33 -4.94 8.63
N ARG A 93 -1.50 -3.87 8.57
CA ARG A 93 -0.15 -3.89 8.01
C ARG A 93 0.88 -3.24 8.93
N ARG A 94 0.55 -3.07 10.22
CA ARG A 94 1.46 -2.48 11.21
C ARG A 94 2.29 -3.54 11.91
N ASN A 95 3.25 -3.09 12.72
CA ASN A 95 4.12 -3.95 13.52
C ASN A 95 5.00 -4.87 12.65
N VAL A 96 5.48 -4.35 11.53
CA VAL A 96 6.24 -5.09 10.51
C VAL A 96 7.65 -4.53 10.33
N CYS A 97 8.62 -5.41 10.08
CA CYS A 97 9.94 -5.05 9.62
C CYS A 97 9.86 -4.51 8.17
N TYR A 98 10.96 -3.94 7.68
CA TYR A 98 10.98 -3.45 6.32
C TYR A 98 10.86 -4.59 5.29
N ASP A 99 11.74 -5.58 5.38
CA ASP A 99 11.81 -6.71 4.45
C ASP A 99 12.11 -8.04 5.15
N ARG A 100 12.20 -9.12 4.38
CA ARG A 100 12.42 -10.48 4.88
C ARG A 100 13.73 -10.62 5.66
N GLU A 101 14.82 -10.03 5.17
CA GLU A 101 16.11 -10.08 5.86
C GLU A 101 16.02 -9.41 7.26
N GLY A 102 15.32 -8.27 7.33
CA GLY A 102 15.03 -7.58 8.57
C GLY A 102 14.18 -8.43 9.52
N GLN A 103 13.15 -9.09 9.02
CA GLN A 103 12.29 -9.99 9.78
C GLN A 103 13.10 -11.18 10.34
N GLU A 104 13.82 -11.89 9.50
CA GLU A 104 14.65 -13.05 9.94
C GLU A 104 15.71 -12.67 10.97
N ALA A 105 16.28 -11.46 10.85
CA ALA A 105 17.24 -10.95 11.87
C ALA A 105 16.59 -10.75 13.25
N ARG A 106 15.27 -10.47 13.31
CA ARG A 106 14.50 -10.41 14.57
C ARG A 106 14.14 -11.79 15.09
N GLU A 107 13.67 -12.66 14.22
CA GLU A 107 13.27 -14.02 14.56
C GLU A 107 14.44 -14.83 15.14
N LYS A 108 15.65 -14.67 14.60
CA LYS A 108 16.90 -15.25 15.17
C LYS A 108 17.19 -14.79 16.60
N LYS A 109 16.63 -13.66 17.03
CA LYS A 109 16.74 -13.14 18.39
C LYS A 109 15.53 -13.47 19.28
N GLY A 110 14.64 -14.35 18.82
CA GLY A 110 13.42 -14.74 19.53
C GLY A 110 12.34 -13.66 19.55
N VAL A 111 12.40 -12.68 18.64
CA VAL A 111 11.42 -11.59 18.54
C VAL A 111 10.63 -11.76 17.24
N HIS A 112 9.31 -11.81 17.34
CA HIS A 112 8.42 -12.14 16.22
C HIS A 112 7.58 -10.93 15.82
N PRO A 113 7.96 -10.18 14.76
CA PRO A 113 7.10 -9.16 14.16
C PRO A 113 5.94 -9.81 13.42
N GLU A 114 4.89 -9.03 13.09
CA GLU A 114 3.73 -9.51 12.30
C GLU A 114 4.08 -9.88 10.84
N GLY A 115 5.32 -9.59 10.43
CA GLY A 115 5.81 -9.85 9.08
C GLY A 115 6.77 -8.77 8.61
N ASN A 116 6.78 -8.55 7.29
CA ASN A 116 7.55 -7.45 6.69
C ASN A 116 6.78 -6.76 5.57
N ALA A 117 7.08 -5.48 5.36
CA ALA A 117 6.34 -4.63 4.44
C ALA A 117 6.48 -5.07 2.98
N ILE A 118 7.67 -5.46 2.54
CA ILE A 118 7.94 -5.84 1.15
C ILE A 118 7.18 -7.10 0.75
N ASP A 119 7.23 -8.17 1.57
CA ASP A 119 6.54 -9.43 1.26
C ASP A 119 5.02 -9.28 1.32
N MET A 120 4.52 -8.51 2.30
CA MET A 120 3.09 -8.24 2.39
C MET A 120 2.59 -7.47 1.16
N ALA A 121 3.30 -6.43 0.73
CA ALA A 121 2.96 -5.67 -0.46
C ALA A 121 2.97 -6.55 -1.72
N ALA A 122 4.02 -7.37 -1.89
CA ALA A 122 4.13 -8.32 -3.01
C ALA A 122 2.97 -9.34 -3.02
N THR A 123 2.59 -9.86 -1.85
CA THR A 123 1.45 -10.78 -1.71
C THR A 123 0.16 -10.09 -2.12
N MET A 124 -0.05 -8.85 -1.74
CA MET A 124 -1.21 -8.04 -2.11
C MET A 124 -1.19 -7.56 -3.58
N GLY A 125 -0.07 -7.71 -4.28
CA GLY A 125 0.11 -7.22 -5.65
C GLY A 125 0.19 -5.69 -5.75
N VAL A 126 0.74 -5.04 -4.72
CA VAL A 126 0.97 -3.59 -4.64
C VAL A 126 2.44 -3.29 -4.40
N GLU A 127 2.85 -2.04 -4.58
CA GLU A 127 4.18 -1.55 -4.22
C GLU A 127 4.08 -0.60 -3.02
N LEU A 128 5.16 -0.50 -2.22
CA LEU A 128 5.27 0.57 -1.24
C LEU A 128 5.34 1.92 -1.97
N LEU A 129 4.76 2.96 -1.37
CA LEU A 129 4.97 4.32 -1.86
C LEU A 129 6.46 4.67 -1.85
N THR A 130 6.96 5.34 -2.88
CA THR A 130 8.26 6.02 -2.82
C THR A 130 8.15 7.26 -1.92
N GLU A 131 9.28 7.87 -1.57
CA GLU A 131 9.27 9.13 -0.82
C GLU A 131 8.48 10.21 -1.56
N GLU A 132 8.69 10.34 -2.87
CA GLU A 132 7.99 11.31 -3.71
C GLU A 132 6.48 11.06 -3.70
N GLN A 133 6.05 9.81 -3.88
CA GLN A 133 4.64 9.43 -3.84
C GLN A 133 4.02 9.69 -2.46
N TYR A 134 4.76 9.46 -1.38
CA TYR A 134 4.30 9.78 -0.03
C TYR A 134 4.12 11.29 0.16
N ARG A 135 5.05 12.11 -0.36
CA ARG A 135 4.93 13.57 -0.33
C ARG A 135 3.75 14.08 -1.18
N GLU A 136 3.49 13.48 -2.35
CA GLU A 136 2.31 13.79 -3.16
C GLU A 136 1.00 13.42 -2.44
N LEU A 137 0.94 12.25 -1.80
CA LEU A 137 -0.20 11.86 -0.97
C LEU A 137 -0.50 12.93 0.11
N GLN A 138 0.51 13.45 0.75
CA GLN A 138 0.36 14.47 1.80
C GLN A 138 -0.18 15.84 1.30
N LYS A 139 -0.22 16.07 -0.01
CA LYS A 139 -0.84 17.28 -0.59
C LYS A 139 -2.37 17.18 -0.68
N ILE A 140 -2.91 15.97 -0.66
CA ILE A 140 -4.35 15.72 -0.79
C ILE A 140 -5.03 15.41 0.54
N GLY A 141 -4.31 15.46 1.65
CA GLY A 141 -4.83 15.25 3.00
C GLY A 141 -3.74 15.14 4.05
N ASN A 142 -4.14 14.98 5.30
CA ASN A 142 -3.23 14.76 6.43
C ASN A 142 -3.19 13.28 6.75
N PHE A 143 -2.06 12.63 6.51
CA PHE A 143 -1.89 11.20 6.69
C PHE A 143 -0.76 10.90 7.68
N ASP A 144 -0.87 9.79 8.41
CA ASP A 144 0.13 9.35 9.40
C ASP A 144 0.44 10.39 10.47
N THR A 145 -0.60 11.04 11.01
CA THR A 145 -0.44 12.02 12.09
C THR A 145 -0.15 11.37 13.45
N LYS A 146 -0.48 10.09 13.62
CA LYS A 146 -0.26 9.28 14.82
C LYS A 146 0.57 8.02 14.54
N THR A 147 0.67 7.63 13.28
CA THR A 147 1.41 6.46 12.80
C THR A 147 2.61 6.87 11.96
N SER A 148 3.33 5.90 11.42
CA SER A 148 4.34 6.09 10.38
C SER A 148 4.24 4.96 9.34
N SER A 149 4.75 5.21 8.15
CA SER A 149 4.73 4.25 7.05
C SER A 149 6.12 4.05 6.48
N TRP A 150 6.54 2.78 6.36
CA TRP A 150 7.68 2.43 5.52
C TRP A 150 7.45 2.93 4.10
N VAL A 151 8.46 3.54 3.50
CA VAL A 151 8.47 3.91 2.08
C VAL A 151 9.54 3.11 1.35
N LYS A 152 9.42 3.00 0.03
CA LYS A 152 10.35 2.25 -0.80
C LYS A 152 11.76 2.82 -0.63
N THR A 153 12.61 2.05 0.02
CA THR A 153 13.96 2.47 0.38
C THR A 153 14.89 2.35 -0.84
N PRO A 154 15.67 3.39 -1.17
CA PRO A 154 16.72 3.32 -2.18
C PRO A 154 17.72 2.20 -1.90
N SER A 155 18.20 1.55 -2.96
CA SER A 155 19.03 0.34 -2.85
C SER A 155 20.38 0.58 -2.18
N ASP A 156 20.96 1.77 -2.32
CA ASP A 156 22.20 2.19 -1.67
C ASP A 156 22.04 2.26 -0.14
N ILE A 157 20.94 2.86 0.35
CA ILE A 157 20.60 2.87 1.78
C ILE A 157 20.33 1.45 2.29
N ARG A 158 19.56 0.65 1.51
CA ARG A 158 19.21 -0.71 1.94
C ARG A 158 20.44 -1.61 2.04
N LYS A 159 21.40 -1.52 1.11
CA LYS A 159 22.67 -2.26 1.12
C LYS A 159 23.51 -2.01 2.38
N LEU A 160 23.36 -0.85 3.01
CA LEU A 160 24.00 -0.50 4.28
C LEU A 160 23.19 -0.93 5.53
N GLY A 161 22.10 -1.71 5.33
CA GLY A 161 21.27 -2.22 6.42
C GLY A 161 20.15 -1.28 6.85
N GLY A 162 20.02 -0.10 6.22
CA GLY A 162 19.01 0.90 6.51
C GLY A 162 17.69 0.68 5.79
N ALA A 163 16.64 1.32 6.30
CA ALA A 163 15.36 1.50 5.63
C ALA A 163 14.77 2.85 6.02
N ILE A 164 13.96 3.47 5.14
CA ILE A 164 13.35 4.77 5.39
C ILE A 164 11.85 4.64 5.63
N PHE A 165 11.33 5.52 6.48
CA PHE A 165 9.91 5.65 6.76
C PHE A 165 9.54 7.11 6.92
N ALA A 166 8.25 7.41 6.79
CA ALA A 166 7.76 8.78 6.84
C ALA A 166 6.52 8.91 7.72
N ASP A 167 6.31 10.12 8.22
CA ASP A 167 5.11 10.50 8.94
C ASP A 167 4.82 12.01 8.78
N ARG A 168 3.70 12.46 9.36
CA ARG A 168 3.36 13.87 9.48
C ARG A 168 3.27 14.26 10.95
N ARG A 169 4.08 15.20 11.37
CA ARG A 169 4.07 15.81 12.72
C ARG A 169 4.19 17.31 12.62
N TYR A 170 3.52 18.04 13.49
CA TYR A 170 3.60 19.51 13.56
C TYR A 170 3.34 20.17 12.20
N ASP A 171 2.39 19.65 11.42
CA ASP A 171 2.08 20.04 10.04
C ASP A 171 3.24 19.92 9.02
N HIS A 172 4.29 19.21 9.37
CA HIS A 172 5.43 18.94 8.50
C HIS A 172 5.54 17.44 8.17
N ILE A 173 6.04 17.15 6.98
CA ILE A 173 6.34 15.79 6.52
C ILE A 173 7.79 15.50 6.89
N PHE A 174 7.99 14.45 7.66
CA PHE A 174 9.31 13.98 8.03
C PHE A 174 9.60 12.65 7.34
N VAL A 175 10.84 12.51 6.86
CA VAL A 175 11.38 11.24 6.38
C VAL A 175 12.55 10.88 7.27
N TYR A 176 12.48 9.71 7.87
CA TYR A 176 13.46 9.21 8.82
C TYR A 176 14.08 7.92 8.32
N HIS A 177 15.08 7.46 9.02
CA HIS A 177 15.68 6.15 8.80
C HIS A 177 15.66 5.30 10.05
N ASN A 178 15.73 3.99 9.84
CA ASN A 178 16.02 3.02 10.87
C ASN A 178 16.73 1.82 10.24
N SER A 179 17.22 0.87 11.05
CA SER A 179 17.64 -0.41 10.49
C SER A 179 16.43 -1.19 9.95
N ALA A 180 16.59 -1.95 8.87
CA ALA A 180 15.52 -2.75 8.28
C ALA A 180 14.83 -3.73 9.25
N PRO A 181 15.53 -4.31 10.27
CA PRO A 181 14.91 -5.12 11.31
C PRO A 181 14.03 -4.36 12.30
N SER A 182 13.97 -3.04 12.26
CA SER A 182 13.15 -2.27 13.20
C SER A 182 11.67 -2.44 12.89
N PHE A 183 10.85 -2.54 13.94
CA PHE A 183 9.39 -2.54 13.82
C PHE A 183 8.76 -1.89 15.04
N TYR A 184 7.57 -1.31 14.86
CA TYR A 184 6.82 -0.63 15.92
C TYR A 184 5.32 -0.85 15.70
N GLY A 185 4.56 -0.95 16.78
CA GLY A 185 3.12 -1.18 16.75
C GLY A 185 2.32 -0.14 15.94
N VAL A 186 2.90 1.05 15.73
CA VAL A 186 2.28 2.14 14.94
C VAL A 186 2.98 2.36 13.59
N ARG A 187 3.92 1.51 13.19
CA ARG A 187 4.56 1.57 11.88
C ARG A 187 4.08 0.47 10.97
N GLY A 188 3.53 0.84 9.83
CA GLY A 188 3.13 -0.06 8.77
C GLY A 188 3.69 0.39 7.43
N PHE A 189 2.90 0.23 6.36
CA PHE A 189 3.20 0.76 5.03
C PHE A 189 1.92 1.10 4.28
N ARG A 190 2.04 1.98 3.29
CA ARG A 190 0.99 2.32 2.33
C ARG A 190 1.32 1.75 0.97
N GLY A 191 0.31 1.21 0.30
CA GLY A 191 0.43 0.65 -1.04
C GLY A 191 0.14 1.66 -2.14
N SER A 192 0.80 1.45 -3.27
CA SER A 192 0.51 2.06 -4.57
C SER A 192 0.12 0.97 -5.56
N LEU A 193 -0.90 1.23 -6.37
CA LEU A 193 -1.34 0.34 -7.43
C LEU A 193 -1.63 1.12 -8.72
N ARG A 194 -1.12 0.64 -9.84
CA ARG A 194 -1.44 1.12 -11.19
C ARG A 194 -2.43 0.17 -11.87
N VAL A 195 -3.48 0.75 -12.45
CA VAL A 195 -4.59 0.02 -13.08
C VAL A 195 -4.75 0.42 -14.55
#